data_3615cd6c1004f9973c4e256117418927
#
_entry.id   3615cd6c1004f9973c4e256117418927
#
_cell.length_a   1.000
_cell.length_b   1.000
_cell.length_c   1.000
_cell.angle_alpha   90.00
_cell.angle_beta   90.00
_cell.angle_gamma   90.00
#
_symmetry.space_group_name_H-M   'P 1'
#
loop_
_entity.id
_entity.type
_entity.pdbx_description
1 polymer ?
#
loop_
_entity_poly.entity_id
_entity_poly.type
_entity_poly.pdbx_seq_one_letter_code
_entity_poly.pdbx_strand_id
1 'polypeptide(L)'
;MEKIVVCGSCHEAVLQRYKGCGAQIDFDVPCASLKIKYDYSAAFFMPDCVDDVLRAWVGNEHLRLCADENALFAEMDFFFGIPQPLEIERKFLIARPAESVLSALDFCDYADISQAYINDESGRYRVRRRGRNGAFVYIKTQKIRISEQRRIETENRISKSEYEAAIQGQKLLSKRRYLILSGGKYFELDVFPFWQDVALLEIELKDEKEPFEIPAFVNAIKEVSADKSYRNSVIAQKYGVAAE
;
A
#
# COMPACT_ATOMS: atom_id res chain seq x y z
N MET A 1 10.89 14.06 -18.59
CA MET A 1 10.22 14.81 -17.48
C MET A 1 8.87 14.16 -17.31
N GLU A 2 8.56 13.73 -16.09
CA GLU A 2 7.23 13.19 -15.78
C GLU A 2 6.18 14.28 -16.02
N LYS A 3 5.05 13.88 -16.59
CA LYS A 3 3.91 14.76 -16.80
C LYS A 3 2.69 14.15 -16.13
N ILE A 4 2.09 14.87 -15.19
CA ILE A 4 0.92 14.42 -14.46
C ILE A 4 -0.21 15.43 -14.58
N VAL A 5 -1.44 14.99 -14.34
CA VAL A 5 -2.60 15.87 -14.24
C VAL A 5 -3.27 15.70 -12.88
N VAL A 6 -3.71 16.82 -12.31
CA VAL A 6 -4.51 16.87 -11.08
C VAL A 6 -5.79 17.62 -11.39
N CYS A 7 -6.92 17.00 -11.09
CA CYS A 7 -8.24 17.61 -11.27
C CYS A 7 -8.96 17.74 -9.91
N GLY A 8 -9.43 18.95 -9.60
CA GLY A 8 -10.10 19.31 -8.35
C GLY A 8 -9.62 20.60 -7.72
N SER A 9 -10.17 20.95 -6.60
CA SER A 9 -10.04 22.27 -5.95
C SER A 9 -8.74 22.54 -5.19
N CYS A 10 -7.71 21.65 -5.30
CA CYS A 10 -6.50 21.68 -4.45
C CYS A 10 -5.23 22.24 -5.14
N HIS A 11 -5.35 23.00 -6.21
CA HIS A 11 -4.24 23.43 -7.08
C HIS A 11 -3.10 24.14 -6.33
N GLU A 12 -3.43 25.12 -5.49
CA GLU A 12 -2.43 25.91 -4.77
C GLU A 12 -1.61 25.03 -3.80
N ALA A 13 -2.31 24.17 -3.05
CA ALA A 13 -1.67 23.23 -2.11
C ALA A 13 -0.74 22.26 -2.83
N VAL A 14 -1.16 21.72 -3.99
CA VAL A 14 -0.35 20.85 -4.83
C VAL A 14 0.89 21.57 -5.35
N LEU A 15 0.74 22.78 -5.90
CA LEU A 15 1.86 23.56 -6.41
C LEU A 15 2.87 23.89 -5.32
N GLN A 16 2.41 24.24 -4.13
CA GLN A 16 3.27 24.54 -2.98
C GLN A 16 4.04 23.29 -2.52
N ARG A 17 3.34 22.14 -2.36
CA ARG A 17 3.93 20.92 -1.84
C ARG A 17 4.93 20.29 -2.80
N TYR A 18 4.63 20.27 -4.11
CA TYR A 18 5.45 19.58 -5.13
C TYR A 18 6.33 20.53 -5.94
N LYS A 19 6.57 21.73 -5.46
CA LYS A 19 7.49 22.69 -6.09
C LYS A 19 8.89 22.08 -6.21
N GLY A 20 9.34 21.89 -7.45
CA GLY A 20 10.68 21.34 -7.72
C GLY A 20 10.76 19.82 -7.75
N CYS A 21 9.63 19.07 -7.76
CA CYS A 21 9.62 17.62 -7.89
C CYS A 21 10.12 17.09 -9.25
N GLY A 22 10.42 17.99 -10.21
CA GLY A 22 10.92 17.61 -11.54
C GLY A 22 9.84 17.15 -12.52
N ALA A 23 8.56 17.24 -12.16
CA ALA A 23 7.42 16.92 -13.01
C ALA A 23 6.73 18.18 -13.52
N GLN A 24 6.09 18.07 -14.67
CA GLN A 24 5.10 19.02 -15.15
C GLN A 24 3.74 18.61 -14.58
N ILE A 25 3.06 19.52 -13.88
CA ILE A 25 1.73 19.31 -13.31
C ILE A 25 0.74 20.17 -14.06
N ASP A 26 -0.16 19.54 -14.81
CA ASP A 26 -1.28 20.20 -15.46
C ASP A 26 -2.53 20.07 -14.56
N PHE A 27 -3.43 21.04 -14.62
CA PHE A 27 -4.66 21.06 -13.83
C PHE A 27 -5.90 21.08 -14.69
N ASP A 28 -6.96 20.42 -14.20
CA ASP A 28 -8.32 20.45 -14.75
C ASP A 28 -8.42 20.20 -16.25
N VAL A 29 -7.59 19.30 -16.75
CA VAL A 29 -7.69 18.86 -18.13
C VAL A 29 -9.00 18.07 -18.29
N PRO A 30 -9.88 18.44 -19.26
CA PRO A 30 -11.14 17.73 -19.44
C PRO A 30 -10.94 16.24 -19.67
N CYS A 31 -11.70 15.40 -18.94
CA CYS A 31 -11.57 13.94 -19.02
C CYS A 31 -11.65 13.41 -20.45
N ALA A 32 -12.52 13.99 -21.28
CA ALA A 32 -12.66 13.63 -22.69
C ALA A 32 -11.38 13.91 -23.53
N SER A 33 -10.51 14.80 -23.07
CA SER A 33 -9.25 15.16 -23.71
C SER A 33 -8.05 14.38 -23.17
N LEU A 34 -8.24 13.62 -22.07
CA LEU A 34 -7.16 12.89 -21.40
C LEU A 34 -6.75 11.65 -22.19
N LYS A 35 -5.56 11.69 -22.74
CA LYS A 35 -4.86 10.51 -23.29
C LYS A 35 -3.86 10.01 -22.25
N ILE A 36 -4.35 9.60 -21.09
CA ILE A 36 -3.53 9.27 -19.91
C ILE A 36 -2.37 8.34 -20.26
N LYS A 37 -2.60 7.37 -21.14
CA LYS A 37 -1.57 6.40 -21.51
C LYS A 37 -0.42 7.01 -22.34
N TYR A 38 -0.66 8.11 -23.06
CA TYR A 38 0.31 8.66 -24.01
C TYR A 38 0.86 10.01 -23.56
N ASP A 39 0.03 10.83 -22.91
CA ASP A 39 0.37 12.21 -22.59
C ASP A 39 0.75 12.39 -21.12
N TYR A 40 0.25 11.53 -20.22
CA TYR A 40 0.45 11.64 -18.78
C TYR A 40 0.93 10.34 -18.15
N SER A 41 1.94 10.45 -17.28
CA SER A 41 2.44 9.32 -16.48
C SER A 41 1.45 8.91 -15.38
N ALA A 42 0.68 9.87 -14.85
CA ALA A 42 -0.40 9.64 -13.89
C ALA A 42 -1.44 10.74 -13.93
N ALA A 43 -2.67 10.41 -13.49
CA ALA A 43 -3.76 11.35 -13.33
C ALA A 43 -4.43 11.14 -11.98
N PHE A 44 -4.63 12.23 -11.23
CA PHE A 44 -5.21 12.26 -9.89
C PHE A 44 -6.50 13.07 -9.93
N PHE A 45 -7.58 12.49 -9.43
CA PHE A 45 -8.91 13.09 -9.48
C PHE A 45 -9.53 13.16 -8.10
N MET A 46 -10.00 14.34 -7.76
CA MET A 46 -10.83 14.59 -6.58
C MET A 46 -12.29 14.22 -6.87
N PRO A 47 -13.13 13.96 -5.85
CA PRO A 47 -14.51 13.51 -6.05
C PRO A 47 -15.38 14.49 -6.84
N ASP A 48 -15.11 15.79 -6.75
CA ASP A 48 -15.80 16.88 -7.45
C ASP A 48 -15.55 16.90 -8.97
N CYS A 49 -14.52 16.18 -9.43
CA CYS A 49 -14.16 16.08 -10.85
C CYS A 49 -14.49 14.73 -11.49
N VAL A 50 -15.13 13.82 -10.76
CA VAL A 50 -15.44 12.47 -11.25
C VAL A 50 -16.74 12.47 -12.04
N ASP A 51 -16.64 12.23 -13.34
CA ASP A 51 -17.79 12.03 -14.25
C ASP A 51 -17.89 10.57 -14.72
N ASP A 52 -18.91 10.29 -15.54
CA ASP A 52 -19.16 8.94 -16.07
C ASP A 52 -18.06 8.47 -17.03
N VAL A 53 -17.39 9.38 -17.73
CA VAL A 53 -16.26 9.06 -18.61
C VAL A 53 -15.09 8.58 -17.76
N LEU A 54 -14.81 9.27 -16.67
CA LEU A 54 -13.76 8.89 -15.74
C LEU A 54 -14.07 7.56 -15.04
N ARG A 55 -15.32 7.32 -14.67
CA ARG A 55 -15.76 6.05 -14.07
C ARG A 55 -15.49 4.85 -14.97
N ALA A 56 -15.59 5.03 -16.29
CA ALA A 56 -15.26 3.99 -17.26
C ALA A 56 -13.75 3.66 -17.30
N TRP A 57 -12.92 4.54 -16.77
CA TRP A 57 -11.45 4.36 -16.70
C TRP A 57 -10.96 3.83 -15.37
N VAL A 58 -11.85 3.57 -14.43
CA VAL A 58 -11.53 2.97 -13.12
C VAL A 58 -10.86 1.61 -13.35
N GLY A 59 -9.67 1.46 -12.78
CA GLY A 59 -8.82 0.29 -13.01
C GLY A 59 -7.64 0.54 -13.96
N ASN A 60 -7.57 1.71 -14.61
CA ASN A 60 -6.35 2.12 -15.31
C ASN A 60 -5.22 2.35 -14.29
N GLU A 61 -4.07 1.74 -14.52
CA GLU A 61 -2.91 1.83 -13.61
C GLU A 61 -2.35 3.26 -13.45
N HIS A 62 -2.65 4.15 -14.38
CA HIS A 62 -2.22 5.55 -14.36
C HIS A 62 -3.24 6.50 -13.73
N LEU A 63 -4.44 6.02 -13.40
CA LEU A 63 -5.53 6.83 -12.86
C LEU A 63 -5.71 6.58 -11.37
N ARG A 64 -5.86 7.65 -10.59
CA ARG A 64 -6.10 7.62 -9.14
C ARG A 64 -7.31 8.46 -8.79
N LEU A 65 -8.29 7.83 -8.14
CA LEU A 65 -9.40 8.53 -7.51
C LEU A 65 -9.02 8.78 -6.05
N CYS A 66 -9.05 10.03 -5.63
CA CYS A 66 -8.66 10.46 -4.29
C CYS A 66 -9.91 10.91 -3.55
N ALA A 67 -10.16 10.38 -2.37
CA ALA A 67 -11.35 10.69 -1.58
C ALA A 67 -11.35 12.12 -1.03
N ASP A 68 -10.17 12.65 -0.74
CA ASP A 68 -9.91 13.97 -0.19
C ASP A 68 -8.48 14.43 -0.50
N GLU A 69 -8.09 15.60 -0.02
CA GLU A 69 -6.77 16.19 -0.21
C GLU A 69 -5.64 15.35 0.43
N ASN A 70 -5.90 14.72 1.58
CA ASN A 70 -4.91 13.84 2.21
C ASN A 70 -4.65 12.60 1.38
N ALA A 71 -5.69 11.99 0.84
CA ALA A 71 -5.59 10.86 -0.09
C ALA A 71 -4.86 11.25 -1.38
N LEU A 72 -5.11 12.46 -1.90
CA LEU A 72 -4.40 13.00 -3.05
C LEU A 72 -2.89 13.11 -2.76
N PHE A 73 -2.51 13.73 -1.64
CA PHE A 73 -1.11 13.87 -1.29
C PHE A 73 -0.43 12.53 -1.04
N ALA A 74 -1.11 11.57 -0.39
CA ALA A 74 -0.57 10.23 -0.19
C ALA A 74 -0.30 9.52 -1.53
N GLU A 75 -1.22 9.60 -2.49
CA GLU A 75 -1.03 9.00 -3.82
C GLU A 75 0.05 9.72 -4.64
N MET A 76 0.15 11.04 -4.55
CA MET A 76 1.20 11.83 -5.21
C MET A 76 2.58 11.58 -4.58
N ASP A 77 2.67 11.58 -3.24
CA ASP A 77 3.91 11.24 -2.53
C ASP A 77 4.39 9.84 -2.92
N PHE A 78 3.47 8.88 -3.01
CA PHE A 78 3.75 7.53 -3.48
C PHE A 78 4.24 7.53 -4.94
N PHE A 79 3.60 8.28 -5.83
CA PHE A 79 3.98 8.39 -7.23
C PHE A 79 5.39 8.97 -7.39
N PHE A 80 5.71 10.02 -6.64
CA PHE A 80 7.02 10.68 -6.69
C PHE A 80 8.10 9.98 -5.87
N GLY A 81 7.78 8.90 -5.15
CA GLY A 81 8.70 8.21 -4.27
C GLY A 81 9.19 9.08 -3.11
N ILE A 82 8.35 10.01 -2.63
CA ILE A 82 8.66 10.86 -1.49
C ILE A 82 8.68 9.98 -0.24
N PRO A 83 9.74 10.04 0.57
CA PRO A 83 9.87 9.23 1.77
C PRO A 83 8.70 9.48 2.72
N GLN A 84 8.03 8.42 3.13
CA GLN A 84 6.98 8.49 4.14
C GLN A 84 7.60 8.69 5.54
N PRO A 85 6.88 9.34 6.48
CA PRO A 85 7.34 9.45 7.85
C PRO A 85 7.56 8.08 8.49
N LEU A 86 8.28 8.06 9.61
CA LEU A 86 8.63 6.84 10.35
C LEU A 86 7.34 6.08 10.72
N GLU A 87 7.18 4.88 10.19
CA GLU A 87 6.07 3.99 10.56
C GLU A 87 6.31 3.43 11.97
N ILE A 88 5.35 3.65 12.86
CA ILE A 88 5.28 3.04 14.18
C ILE A 88 4.21 1.96 14.13
N GLU A 89 4.64 0.72 14.02
CA GLU A 89 3.74 -0.43 13.87
C GLU A 89 3.67 -1.23 15.19
N ARG A 90 2.45 -1.53 15.64
CA ARG A 90 2.20 -2.54 16.68
C ARG A 90 1.62 -3.78 16.03
N LYS A 91 2.14 -4.94 16.41
CA LYS A 91 1.79 -6.23 15.81
C LYS A 91 1.42 -7.26 16.86
N PHE A 92 0.33 -7.97 16.62
CA PHE A 92 -0.24 -8.97 17.53
C PHE A 92 -0.44 -10.30 16.83
N LEU A 93 0.00 -11.38 17.46
CA LEU A 93 -0.45 -12.72 17.11
C LEU A 93 -1.83 -12.92 17.71
N ILE A 94 -2.79 -13.32 16.90
CA ILE A 94 -4.19 -13.49 17.32
C ILE A 94 -4.71 -14.87 16.88
N ALA A 95 -5.76 -15.36 17.55
CA ALA A 95 -6.54 -16.44 16.99
C ALA A 95 -7.19 -15.97 15.69
N ARG A 96 -7.15 -16.79 14.63
CA ARG A 96 -7.72 -16.45 13.32
C ARG A 96 -9.23 -16.28 13.43
N PRO A 97 -9.79 -15.10 13.13
CA PRO A 97 -11.24 -14.91 13.14
C PRO A 97 -11.91 -15.75 12.04
N ALA A 98 -13.12 -16.22 12.32
CA ALA A 98 -13.94 -16.85 11.29
C ALA A 98 -14.37 -15.83 10.23
N GLU A 99 -14.52 -16.26 8.99
CA GLU A 99 -14.96 -15.41 7.87
C GLU A 99 -16.32 -14.75 8.15
N SER A 100 -17.22 -15.45 8.84
CA SER A 100 -18.51 -14.91 9.25
C SER A 100 -18.40 -13.72 10.20
N VAL A 101 -17.36 -13.69 11.05
CA VAL A 101 -17.10 -12.56 11.95
C VAL A 101 -16.63 -11.35 11.14
N LEU A 102 -15.69 -11.57 10.20
CA LEU A 102 -15.17 -10.51 9.34
C LEU A 102 -16.26 -9.91 8.43
N SER A 103 -17.12 -10.76 7.89
CA SER A 103 -18.24 -10.33 7.02
C SER A 103 -19.34 -9.57 7.75
N ALA A 104 -19.41 -9.69 9.08
CA ALA A 104 -20.39 -8.98 9.91
C ALA A 104 -19.90 -7.61 10.41
N LEU A 105 -18.65 -7.22 10.11
CA LEU A 105 -18.11 -5.93 10.51
C LEU A 105 -18.66 -4.81 9.61
N ASP A 106 -18.89 -3.63 10.20
CA ASP A 106 -19.39 -2.45 9.48
C ASP A 106 -18.46 -2.03 8.33
N PHE A 107 -17.15 -2.19 8.54
CA PHE A 107 -16.15 -2.00 7.48
C PHE A 107 -15.06 -3.07 7.59
N CYS A 108 -15.02 -3.91 6.57
CA CYS A 108 -13.96 -4.89 6.36
C CYS A 108 -13.76 -5.11 4.86
N ASP A 109 -12.64 -4.67 4.32
CA ASP A 109 -12.25 -4.90 2.93
C ASP A 109 -10.98 -5.75 2.88
N TYR A 110 -10.65 -6.38 1.75
CA TYR A 110 -9.45 -7.19 1.65
C TYR A 110 -8.71 -7.04 0.32
N ALA A 111 -7.44 -7.38 0.37
CA ALA A 111 -6.62 -7.59 -0.82
C ALA A 111 -5.76 -8.85 -0.66
N ASP A 112 -5.59 -9.60 -1.74
CA ASP A 112 -4.61 -10.67 -1.83
C ASP A 112 -3.25 -10.04 -2.16
N ILE A 113 -2.23 -10.47 -1.41
CA ILE A 113 -0.88 -9.95 -1.51
C ILE A 113 0.06 -11.12 -1.80
N SER A 114 0.93 -10.93 -2.80
CA SER A 114 2.07 -11.81 -3.04
C SER A 114 3.33 -10.96 -3.12
N GLN A 115 4.35 -11.28 -2.32
CA GLN A 115 5.53 -10.44 -2.19
C GLN A 115 6.81 -11.26 -2.08
N ALA A 116 7.90 -10.70 -2.62
CA ALA A 116 9.26 -11.23 -2.51
C ALA A 116 10.21 -10.20 -1.90
N TYR A 117 11.26 -10.70 -1.25
CA TYR A 117 12.34 -9.90 -0.70
C TYR A 117 13.61 -10.19 -1.47
N ILE A 118 14.10 -9.18 -2.17
CA ILE A 118 15.26 -9.25 -3.06
C ILE A 118 16.45 -8.57 -2.39
N ASN A 119 17.62 -9.13 -2.61
CA ASN A 119 18.89 -8.54 -2.22
C ASN A 119 19.85 -8.65 -3.41
N ASP A 120 20.12 -7.54 -4.07
CA ASP A 120 21.00 -7.45 -5.23
C ASP A 120 21.96 -6.26 -5.10
N GLU A 121 22.64 -5.91 -6.18
CA GLU A 121 23.61 -4.80 -6.21
C GLU A 121 22.99 -3.44 -5.86
N SER A 122 21.67 -3.26 -6.09
CA SER A 122 20.92 -2.05 -5.71
C SER A 122 20.54 -2.01 -4.23
N GLY A 123 20.83 -3.08 -3.49
CA GLY A 123 20.52 -3.23 -2.08
C GLY A 123 19.33 -4.14 -1.81
N ARG A 124 18.76 -4.01 -0.63
CA ARG A 124 17.62 -4.83 -0.19
C ARG A 124 16.31 -4.11 -0.43
N TYR A 125 15.39 -4.75 -1.16
CA TYR A 125 14.05 -4.23 -1.43
C TYR A 125 13.00 -5.33 -1.41
N ARG A 126 11.74 -4.93 -1.38
CA ARG A 126 10.57 -5.79 -1.51
C ARG A 126 9.84 -5.44 -2.80
N VAL A 127 9.41 -6.45 -3.55
CA VAL A 127 8.38 -6.28 -4.58
C VAL A 127 7.09 -6.93 -4.13
N ARG A 128 5.96 -6.29 -4.44
CA ARG A 128 4.63 -6.71 -3.99
C ARG A 128 3.64 -6.60 -5.14
N ARG A 129 2.84 -7.63 -5.34
CA ARG A 129 1.58 -7.58 -6.08
C ARG A 129 0.45 -7.51 -5.07
N ARG A 130 -0.43 -6.53 -5.18
CA ARG A 130 -1.59 -6.35 -4.29
C ARG A 130 -2.84 -6.14 -5.12
N GLY A 131 -3.94 -6.78 -4.77
CA GLY A 131 -5.23 -6.59 -5.41
C GLY A 131 -6.15 -7.79 -5.24
N ARG A 132 -7.25 -7.82 -5.98
CA ARG A 132 -8.20 -8.94 -6.01
C ARG A 132 -8.92 -9.02 -7.36
N ASN A 133 -9.54 -10.16 -7.67
CA ASN A 133 -10.41 -10.33 -8.83
C ASN A 133 -9.78 -9.90 -10.17
N GLY A 134 -8.47 -10.15 -10.33
CA GLY A 134 -7.76 -9.79 -11.57
C GLY A 134 -7.25 -8.35 -11.64
N ALA A 135 -7.66 -7.47 -10.74
CA ALA A 135 -7.17 -6.10 -10.64
C ALA A 135 -6.02 -6.01 -9.64
N PHE A 136 -4.79 -5.79 -10.11
CA PHE A 136 -3.59 -5.77 -9.29
C PHE A 136 -2.76 -4.51 -9.53
N VAL A 137 -2.10 -4.06 -8.46
CA VAL A 137 -1.02 -3.08 -8.50
C VAL A 137 0.30 -3.76 -8.09
N TYR A 138 1.39 -3.28 -8.66
CA TYR A 138 2.73 -3.80 -8.42
C TYR A 138 3.58 -2.68 -7.80
N ILE A 139 4.26 -3.00 -6.71
CA ILE A 139 4.91 -2.02 -5.86
C ILE A 139 6.32 -2.51 -5.54
N LYS A 140 7.32 -1.63 -5.71
CA LYS A 140 8.68 -1.82 -5.19
C LYS A 140 8.87 -0.94 -3.97
N THR A 141 9.22 -1.55 -2.84
CA THR A 141 9.51 -0.86 -1.59
C THR A 141 10.99 -1.01 -1.26
N GLN A 142 11.69 0.10 -1.05
CA GLN A 142 13.08 0.11 -0.66
C GLN A 142 13.21 0.77 0.71
N LYS A 143 13.92 0.09 1.64
CA LYS A 143 14.22 0.63 2.97
C LYS A 143 15.66 1.10 3.00
N ILE A 144 15.85 2.42 3.02
CA ILE A 144 17.17 3.04 3.09
C ILE A 144 17.49 3.31 4.57
N ARG A 145 18.55 2.71 5.07
CA ARG A 145 19.02 2.95 6.44
C ARG A 145 19.80 4.26 6.49
N ILE A 146 19.33 5.24 7.27
CA ILE A 146 20.02 6.50 7.50
C ILE A 146 20.90 6.42 8.74
N SER A 147 20.44 5.73 9.80
CA SER A 147 21.17 5.51 11.04
C SER A 147 20.75 4.19 11.68
N GLU A 148 21.28 3.87 12.87
CA GLU A 148 20.84 2.66 13.61
C GLU A 148 19.36 2.67 13.94
N GLN A 149 18.77 3.85 14.11
CA GLN A 149 17.38 4.05 14.54
C GLN A 149 16.47 4.67 13.47
N ARG A 150 17.04 5.19 12.36
CA ARG A 150 16.29 5.87 11.30
C ARG A 150 16.35 5.13 9.98
N ARG A 151 15.19 4.87 9.40
CA ARG A 151 15.03 4.28 8.06
C ARG A 151 14.06 5.15 7.28
N ILE A 152 14.36 5.34 6.01
CA ILE A 152 13.40 5.89 5.04
C ILE A 152 12.84 4.71 4.26
N GLU A 153 11.54 4.62 4.18
CA GLU A 153 10.85 3.70 3.28
C GLU A 153 10.38 4.48 2.05
N THR A 154 10.75 4.00 0.88
CA THR A 154 10.32 4.58 -0.39
C THR A 154 9.52 3.52 -1.12
N GLU A 155 8.28 3.83 -1.47
CA GLU A 155 7.42 2.99 -2.27
C GLU A 155 7.23 3.59 -3.66
N ASN A 156 7.39 2.77 -4.70
CA ASN A 156 7.17 3.15 -6.08
C ASN A 156 6.32 2.10 -6.77
N ARG A 157 5.43 2.54 -7.65
CA ARG A 157 4.74 1.63 -8.55
C ARG A 157 5.71 1.13 -9.62
N ILE A 158 5.59 -0.14 -9.94
CA ILE A 158 6.33 -0.80 -11.01
C ILE A 158 5.34 -1.47 -11.97
N SER A 159 5.79 -1.77 -13.17
CA SER A 159 4.99 -2.53 -14.12
C SER A 159 4.86 -4.00 -13.71
N LYS A 160 3.87 -4.68 -14.29
CA LYS A 160 3.72 -6.13 -14.13
C LYS A 160 4.98 -6.87 -14.57
N SER A 161 5.57 -6.49 -15.70
CA SER A 161 6.78 -7.12 -16.25
C SER A 161 8.00 -6.95 -15.33
N GLU A 162 8.18 -5.77 -14.72
CA GLU A 162 9.24 -5.55 -13.74
C GLU A 162 9.04 -6.41 -12.48
N TYR A 163 7.81 -6.55 -12.01
CA TYR A 163 7.49 -7.44 -10.89
C TYR A 163 7.80 -8.89 -11.24
N GLU A 164 7.33 -9.39 -12.40
CA GLU A 164 7.54 -10.76 -12.85
C GLU A 164 9.03 -11.08 -13.04
N ALA A 165 9.80 -10.16 -13.58
CA ALA A 165 11.26 -10.32 -13.66
C ALA A 165 11.93 -10.36 -12.28
N ALA A 166 11.49 -9.51 -11.35
CA ALA A 166 12.09 -9.42 -10.02
C ALA A 166 11.80 -10.65 -9.13
N ILE A 167 10.68 -11.35 -9.34
CA ILE A 167 10.33 -12.52 -8.52
C ILE A 167 10.95 -13.83 -9.01
N GLN A 168 11.53 -13.88 -10.21
CA GLN A 168 12.12 -15.10 -10.77
C GLN A 168 13.16 -15.69 -9.80
N GLY A 169 12.97 -16.97 -9.46
CA GLY A 169 13.84 -17.67 -8.51
C GLY A 169 13.74 -17.23 -7.05
N GLN A 170 12.81 -16.33 -6.73
CA GLN A 170 12.59 -15.85 -5.36
C GLN A 170 11.52 -16.66 -4.64
N LYS A 171 11.54 -16.61 -3.31
CA LYS A 171 10.46 -17.12 -2.46
C LYS A 171 9.34 -16.08 -2.35
N LEU A 172 8.13 -16.46 -2.72
CA LEU A 172 6.93 -15.65 -2.60
C LEU A 172 6.23 -15.92 -1.28
N LEU A 173 5.96 -14.86 -0.52
CA LEU A 173 5.06 -14.88 0.62
C LEU A 173 3.68 -14.41 0.15
N SER A 174 2.71 -15.31 0.20
CA SER A 174 1.31 -14.99 -0.11
C SER A 174 0.51 -14.85 1.17
N LYS A 175 -0.39 -13.86 1.21
CA LYS A 175 -1.33 -13.62 2.30
C LYS A 175 -2.57 -12.91 1.79
N ARG A 176 -3.67 -13.02 2.53
CA ARG A 176 -4.82 -12.13 2.42
C ARG A 176 -4.73 -11.11 3.54
N ARG A 177 -4.80 -9.82 3.20
CA ARG A 177 -4.82 -8.72 4.15
C ARG A 177 -6.22 -8.12 4.17
N TYR A 178 -6.86 -8.16 5.31
CA TYR A 178 -8.10 -7.45 5.57
C TYR A 178 -7.78 -6.09 6.17
N LEU A 179 -8.45 -5.05 5.70
CA LEU A 179 -8.45 -3.71 6.27
C LEU A 179 -9.73 -3.55 7.08
N ILE A 180 -9.61 -3.30 8.37
CA ILE A 180 -10.71 -3.25 9.31
C ILE A 180 -10.72 -1.87 9.98
N LEU A 181 -11.87 -1.19 9.97
CA LEU A 181 -12.06 0.05 10.73
C LEU A 181 -12.70 -0.28 12.08
N SER A 182 -12.04 0.08 13.17
CA SER A 182 -12.55 -0.10 14.54
C SER A 182 -12.06 1.03 15.43
N GLY A 183 -12.94 1.64 16.21
CA GLY A 183 -12.59 2.74 17.11
C GLY A 183 -11.95 3.95 16.41
N GLY A 184 -12.31 4.21 15.15
CA GLY A 184 -11.75 5.29 14.34
C GLY A 184 -10.31 5.03 13.84
N LYS A 185 -9.81 3.79 13.97
CA LYS A 185 -8.49 3.37 13.51
C LYS A 185 -8.59 2.20 12.55
N TYR A 186 -7.65 2.15 11.61
CA TYR A 186 -7.51 1.03 10.69
C TYR A 186 -6.57 -0.01 11.26
N PHE A 187 -7.03 -1.26 11.19
CA PHE A 187 -6.24 -2.44 11.50
C PHE A 187 -6.03 -3.27 10.25
N GLU A 188 -4.85 -3.82 10.08
CA GLU A 188 -4.50 -4.74 9.02
C GLU A 188 -4.42 -6.17 9.59
N LEU A 189 -5.31 -7.04 9.13
CA LEU A 189 -5.32 -8.45 9.54
C LEU A 189 -4.72 -9.30 8.42
N ASP A 190 -3.55 -9.86 8.66
CA ASP A 190 -2.84 -10.73 7.74
C ASP A 190 -3.14 -12.20 8.02
N VAL A 191 -3.83 -12.84 7.07
CA VAL A 191 -4.13 -14.28 7.07
C VAL A 191 -3.22 -14.97 6.08
N PHE A 192 -2.43 -15.92 6.57
CA PHE A 192 -1.48 -16.69 5.77
C PHE A 192 -2.04 -18.09 5.48
N PRO A 193 -1.86 -18.63 4.24
CA PRO A 193 -2.41 -19.93 3.86
C PRO A 193 -1.81 -21.12 4.64
N PHE A 194 -0.60 -20.95 5.19
CA PHE A 194 0.12 -21.97 5.97
C PHE A 194 -0.20 -21.94 7.47
N TRP A 195 -0.92 -20.93 7.97
CA TRP A 195 -1.39 -20.85 9.36
C TRP A 195 -2.91 -21.05 9.41
N GLN A 196 -3.34 -22.14 10.07
CA GLN A 196 -4.76 -22.50 10.12
C GLN A 196 -5.51 -21.75 11.23
N ASP A 197 -4.88 -21.65 12.42
CA ASP A 197 -5.55 -21.22 13.64
C ASP A 197 -5.15 -19.81 14.09
N VAL A 198 -4.14 -19.22 13.47
CA VAL A 198 -3.61 -17.92 13.86
C VAL A 198 -3.48 -16.96 12.69
N ALA A 199 -3.44 -15.67 13.03
CA ALA A 199 -3.23 -14.57 12.09
C ALA A 199 -2.38 -13.48 12.76
N LEU A 200 -1.92 -12.51 11.98
CA LEU A 200 -1.29 -11.29 12.51
C LEU A 200 -2.25 -10.12 12.36
N LEU A 201 -2.38 -9.35 13.43
CA LEU A 201 -3.09 -8.07 13.43
C LEU A 201 -2.04 -6.96 13.60
N GLU A 202 -2.06 -6.00 12.68
CA GLU A 202 -1.15 -4.85 12.65
C GLU A 202 -1.95 -3.56 12.79
N ILE A 203 -1.38 -2.57 13.48
CA ILE A 203 -1.88 -1.20 13.52
C ILE A 203 -0.71 -0.24 13.38
N GLU A 204 -0.86 0.76 12.51
CA GLU A 204 0.07 1.87 12.40
C GLU A 204 -0.35 3.02 13.29
N LEU A 205 0.59 3.60 14.00
CA LEU A 205 0.41 4.70 14.94
C LEU A 205 1.23 5.91 14.49
N LYS A 206 0.75 7.10 14.79
CA LYS A 206 1.48 8.36 14.55
C LYS A 206 2.54 8.62 15.60
N ASP A 207 2.35 8.06 16.80
CA ASP A 207 3.24 8.19 17.95
C ASP A 207 3.21 6.90 18.77
N GLU A 208 4.35 6.53 19.40
CA GLU A 208 4.44 5.32 20.24
C GLU A 208 3.46 5.29 21.40
N LYS A 209 3.02 6.47 21.87
CA LYS A 209 2.06 6.64 22.98
C LYS A 209 0.64 6.84 22.49
N GLU A 210 0.39 6.80 21.20
CA GLU A 210 -0.94 6.96 20.65
C GLU A 210 -1.87 5.85 21.17
N PRO A 211 -2.98 6.19 21.86
CA PRO A 211 -3.87 5.19 22.41
C PRO A 211 -4.66 4.48 21.30
N PHE A 212 -4.86 3.19 21.45
CA PHE A 212 -5.76 2.39 20.62
C PHE A 212 -6.33 1.23 21.44
N GLU A 213 -7.46 0.71 21.01
CA GLU A 213 -8.08 -0.47 21.57
C GLU A 213 -8.10 -1.57 20.51
N ILE A 214 -7.72 -2.78 20.92
CA ILE A 214 -7.84 -3.95 20.04
C ILE A 214 -9.34 -4.22 19.81
N PRO A 215 -9.79 -4.44 18.55
CA PRO A 215 -11.20 -4.68 18.25
C PRO A 215 -11.78 -5.82 19.10
N ALA A 216 -13.00 -5.66 19.61
CA ALA A 216 -13.63 -6.59 20.55
C ALA A 216 -13.76 -8.04 20.03
N PHE A 217 -13.83 -8.24 18.71
CA PHE A 217 -13.89 -9.57 18.11
C PHE A 217 -12.53 -10.28 18.06
N VAL A 218 -11.43 -9.60 18.35
CA VAL A 218 -10.07 -10.13 18.28
C VAL A 218 -9.71 -10.85 19.57
N ASN A 219 -9.34 -12.11 19.44
CA ASN A 219 -8.73 -12.87 20.53
C ASN A 219 -7.19 -12.77 20.41
N ALA A 220 -6.61 -11.77 21.08
CA ALA A 220 -5.17 -11.53 21.06
C ALA A 220 -4.46 -12.58 21.93
N ILE A 221 -3.47 -13.27 21.35
CA ILE A 221 -2.65 -14.27 22.02
C ILE A 221 -1.45 -13.59 22.68
N LYS A 222 -0.71 -12.78 21.91
CA LYS A 222 0.43 -12.00 22.40
C LYS A 222 0.79 -10.86 21.46
N GLU A 223 1.41 -9.83 21.99
CA GLU A 223 2.09 -8.83 21.17
C GLU A 223 3.43 -9.35 20.66
N VAL A 224 3.72 -9.11 19.37
CA VAL A 224 4.92 -9.60 18.68
C VAL A 224 5.67 -8.49 17.94
N SER A 225 5.41 -7.22 18.24
CA SER A 225 6.03 -6.05 17.59
C SER A 225 7.57 -6.13 17.62
N ALA A 226 8.16 -6.53 18.74
CA ALA A 226 9.61 -6.67 18.90
C ALA A 226 10.17 -8.01 18.41
N ASP A 227 9.33 -9.01 18.16
CA ASP A 227 9.77 -10.36 17.78
C ASP A 227 10.07 -10.43 16.28
N LYS A 228 11.35 -10.49 15.96
CA LYS A 228 11.84 -10.53 14.57
C LYS A 228 11.33 -11.74 13.78
N SER A 229 10.93 -12.83 14.44
CA SER A 229 10.41 -14.05 13.76
C SER A 229 9.09 -13.80 13.04
N TYR A 230 8.32 -12.76 13.48
CA TYR A 230 7.07 -12.34 12.86
C TYR A 230 7.23 -11.27 11.77
N ARG A 231 8.46 -10.92 11.41
CA ARG A 231 8.68 -10.05 10.24
C ARG A 231 8.34 -10.80 8.96
N ASN A 232 7.59 -10.16 8.08
CA ASN A 232 7.19 -10.75 6.80
C ASN A 232 8.38 -11.30 5.99
N SER A 233 9.58 -10.68 6.07
CA SER A 233 10.78 -11.17 5.41
C SER A 233 11.30 -12.49 6.00
N VAL A 234 11.16 -12.69 7.30
CA VAL A 234 11.55 -13.94 7.98
C VAL A 234 10.51 -15.02 7.71
N ILE A 235 9.23 -14.66 7.76
CA ILE A 235 8.12 -15.56 7.39
C ILE A 235 8.28 -16.04 5.94
N ALA A 236 8.65 -15.13 5.01
CA ALA A 236 8.92 -15.48 3.61
C ALA A 236 10.05 -16.50 3.45
N GLN A 237 11.13 -16.37 4.21
CA GLN A 237 12.25 -17.33 4.18
C GLN A 237 11.79 -18.72 4.64
N LYS A 238 10.94 -18.78 5.67
CA LYS A 238 10.50 -20.03 6.30
C LYS A 238 9.37 -20.72 5.52
N TYR A 239 8.40 -19.97 5.05
CA TYR A 239 7.16 -20.50 4.49
C TYR A 239 6.89 -20.10 3.03
N GLY A 240 7.74 -19.23 2.46
CA GLY A 240 7.58 -18.79 1.06
C GLY A 240 7.73 -19.95 0.08
N VAL A 241 6.93 -19.90 -0.99
CA VAL A 241 6.94 -20.86 -2.10
C VAL A 241 7.77 -20.26 -3.24
N ALA A 242 8.53 -21.10 -3.94
CA ALA A 242 9.28 -20.63 -5.11
C ALA A 242 8.32 -20.02 -6.15
N ALA A 243 8.71 -18.89 -6.74
CA ALA A 243 8.02 -18.35 -7.90
C ALA A 243 8.27 -19.28 -9.10
N GLU A 244 7.20 -19.64 -9.79
CA GLU A 244 7.26 -20.41 -11.04
C GLU A 244 7.70 -19.55 -12.22
#